data_1b9d48e9b983c09800ba27b6a8e125cc
#
_entry.id   1b9d48e9b983c09800ba27b6a8e125cc
#
_cell.length_a   1.000
_cell.length_b   1.000
_cell.length_c   1.000
_cell.angle_alpha   90.00
_cell.angle_beta   90.00
_cell.angle_gamma   90.00
#
_symmetry.space_group_name_H-M   'P 1'
#
loop_
_entity.id
_entity.type
_entity.pdbx_description
1 polymer ?
#
loop_
_entity_poly.entity_id
_entity_poly.type
_entity_poly.pdbx_seq_one_letter_code
_entity_poly.pdbx_strand_id
1 'polypeptide(L)'
;MHKYKEILRLKGMLEKAKIPFEFSEIFRGYHITYPCNKFRICSVIEHDCSYGNAQDLLEIKGLLTQKEKKYDAVLGYRSAEEVFNRIQKNWKKLRRCLDD
;
A
#
# COMPACT_ATOMS: atom_id res chain seq x y z
N MET A 1 15.65 1.93 16.90
CA MET A 1 14.75 2.74 16.11
C MET A 1 14.03 1.88 15.07
N HIS A 2 12.73 1.98 15.01
CA HIS A 2 11.91 1.02 14.30
C HIS A 2 11.13 1.64 13.12
N LYS A 3 11.80 2.54 12.40
CA LYS A 3 11.23 3.15 11.22
C LYS A 3 11.07 2.11 10.11
N TYR A 4 10.01 2.26 9.35
CA TYR A 4 9.73 1.45 8.15
C TYR A 4 9.36 0.00 8.42
N LYS A 5 9.00 -0.34 9.65
CA LYS A 5 8.53 -1.69 9.98
C LYS A 5 7.22 -2.02 9.28
N GLU A 6 6.31 -1.07 9.22
CA GLU A 6 4.98 -1.32 8.64
C GLU A 6 5.06 -1.60 7.14
N ILE A 7 5.88 -0.85 6.39
CA ILE A 7 5.97 -1.10 4.96
C ILE A 7 6.69 -2.42 4.66
N LEU A 8 7.68 -2.78 5.47
CA LEU A 8 8.35 -4.08 5.34
C LEU A 8 7.43 -5.23 5.73
N ARG A 9 6.58 -5.00 6.71
CA ARG A 9 5.55 -5.96 7.13
C ARG A 9 4.54 -6.18 6.01
N LEU A 10 4.09 -5.09 5.37
CA LEU A 10 3.19 -5.17 4.22
C LEU A 10 3.84 -5.96 3.08
N LYS A 11 5.11 -5.69 2.79
CA LYS A 11 5.87 -6.41 1.77
C LYS A 11 5.81 -7.92 2.03
N GLY A 12 6.09 -8.34 3.27
CA GLY A 12 6.05 -9.76 3.64
C GLY A 12 4.66 -10.36 3.51
N MET A 13 3.62 -9.62 3.87
CA MET A 13 2.24 -10.08 3.74
C MET A 13 1.85 -10.30 2.29
N LEU A 14 2.25 -9.38 1.40
CA LEU A 14 1.98 -9.49 -0.03
C LEU A 14 2.72 -10.68 -0.65
N GLU A 15 3.99 -10.87 -0.27
CA GLU A 15 4.77 -12.01 -0.73
C GLU A 15 4.15 -13.33 -0.32
N LYS A 16 3.75 -13.44 0.93
CA LYS A 16 3.13 -14.66 1.47
C LYS A 16 1.80 -14.97 0.78
N ALA A 17 1.03 -13.96 0.46
CA ALA A 17 -0.26 -14.11 -0.22
C ALA A 17 -0.12 -14.27 -1.73
N LYS A 18 1.09 -14.17 -2.27
CA LYS A 18 1.39 -14.26 -3.70
C LYS A 18 0.63 -13.21 -4.53
N ILE A 19 0.50 -12.02 -3.96
CA ILE A 19 -0.11 -10.87 -4.64
C ILE A 19 1.01 -10.11 -5.34
N PRO A 20 0.87 -9.78 -6.63
CA PRO A 20 1.93 -9.07 -7.34
C PRO A 20 2.11 -7.64 -6.84
N PHE A 21 3.34 -7.22 -6.72
CA PHE A 21 3.70 -5.85 -6.35
C PHE A 21 5.15 -5.60 -6.73
N GLU A 22 5.53 -4.32 -6.75
CA GLU A 22 6.93 -3.93 -6.88
C GLU A 22 7.32 -3.12 -5.65
N PHE A 23 8.51 -3.39 -5.15
CA PHE A 23 9.06 -2.76 -3.96
C PHE A 23 10.34 -2.05 -4.34
N SER A 24 10.48 -0.80 -3.92
CA SER A 24 11.68 -0.03 -4.18
C SER A 24 12.05 0.82 -2.98
N GLU A 25 13.34 1.08 -2.87
CA GLU A 25 13.87 2.04 -1.92
C GLU A 25 13.81 3.41 -2.54
N ILE A 26 13.28 4.37 -1.81
CA ILE A 26 13.24 5.77 -2.24
C ILE A 26 14.02 6.59 -1.23
N PHE A 27 14.28 7.86 -1.54
CA PHE A 27 15.03 8.71 -0.64
C PHE A 27 14.36 8.75 0.74
N ARG A 28 15.08 8.27 1.75
CA ARG A 28 14.66 8.22 3.15
C ARG A 28 13.40 7.37 3.39
N GLY A 29 13.26 6.28 2.63
CA GLY A 29 12.15 5.39 2.86
C GLY A 29 11.96 4.35 1.78
N TYR A 30 10.72 3.85 1.70
CA TYR A 30 10.35 2.74 0.82
C TYR A 30 9.02 3.00 0.14
N HIS A 31 8.83 2.31 -0.98
CA HIS A 31 7.68 2.47 -1.83
C HIS A 31 7.21 1.10 -2.35
N ILE A 32 5.93 0.85 -2.25
CA ILE A 32 5.30 -0.34 -2.83
C ILE A 32 4.27 0.11 -3.85
N THR A 33 4.32 -0.47 -5.05
CA THR A 33 3.30 -0.25 -6.08
C THR A 33 2.60 -1.57 -6.36
N TYR A 34 1.28 -1.53 -6.40
CA TYR A 34 0.43 -2.69 -6.64
C TYR A 34 -0.43 -2.43 -7.88
N PRO A 35 -0.48 -3.32 -8.84
CA PRO A 35 0.29 -4.56 -8.96
C PRO A 35 1.70 -4.37 -9.50
N CYS A 36 2.00 -3.26 -10.14
CA CYS A 36 3.32 -2.98 -10.69
C CYS A 36 3.47 -1.48 -10.98
N ASN A 37 4.70 -1.05 -11.27
CA ASN A 37 4.99 0.37 -11.54
C ASN A 37 4.30 0.90 -12.79
N LYS A 38 4.14 0.07 -13.80
CA LYS A 38 3.52 0.48 -15.07
C LYS A 38 2.00 0.63 -14.97
N PHE A 39 1.38 -0.12 -14.08
CA PHE A 39 -0.06 -0.09 -13.90
C PHE A 39 -0.37 -0.04 -12.40
N ARG A 40 -0.51 1.16 -11.88
CA ARG A 40 -0.65 1.38 -10.44
C ARG A 40 -2.11 1.49 -10.03
N ILE A 41 -2.61 0.47 -9.35
CA ILE A 41 -3.91 0.53 -8.70
C ILE A 41 -3.75 1.22 -7.35
N CYS A 42 -2.64 0.95 -6.68
CA CYS A 42 -2.35 1.50 -5.36
C CYS A 42 -0.85 1.76 -5.22
N SER A 43 -0.52 2.87 -4.58
CA SER A 43 0.85 3.23 -4.26
C SER A 43 0.94 3.46 -2.76
N VAL A 44 1.90 2.81 -2.11
CA VAL A 44 2.10 2.87 -0.66
C VAL A 44 3.49 3.38 -0.38
N ILE A 45 3.60 4.39 0.47
CA ILE A 45 4.90 4.94 0.86
C ILE A 45 5.03 5.02 2.37
N GLU A 46 6.28 4.89 2.81
CA GLU A 46 6.69 5.26 4.15
C GLU A 46 8.07 5.89 4.03
N HIS A 47 8.14 7.21 4.19
CA HIS A 47 9.39 7.96 4.18
C HIS A 47 9.26 9.18 5.12
N ASP A 48 10.35 9.91 5.29
CA ASP A 48 10.42 10.98 6.29
C ASP A 48 9.34 12.05 6.17
N CYS A 49 8.77 12.23 4.99
CA CYS A 49 7.73 13.24 4.74
C CYS A 49 6.34 12.65 4.53
N SER A 50 6.17 11.34 4.65
CA SER A 50 4.85 10.71 4.44
C SER A 50 3.96 10.88 5.67
N TYR A 51 2.66 10.95 5.46
CA TYR A 51 1.69 11.05 6.54
C TYR A 51 1.68 9.75 7.35
N GLY A 52 1.93 9.86 8.65
CA GLY A 52 2.02 8.73 9.56
C GLY A 52 3.44 8.24 9.82
N ASN A 53 4.44 8.80 9.13
CA ASN A 53 5.83 8.39 9.27
C ASN A 53 6.33 8.38 10.71
N ALA A 54 5.99 9.41 11.51
CA ALA A 54 6.46 9.51 12.91
C ALA A 54 5.97 8.36 13.78
N GLN A 55 4.89 7.70 13.38
CA GLN A 55 4.28 6.58 14.11
C GLN A 55 4.50 5.26 13.39
N ASP A 56 5.41 5.21 12.42
CA ASP A 56 5.66 4.02 11.60
C ASP A 56 4.37 3.52 10.94
N LEU A 57 3.58 4.45 10.40
CA LEU A 57 2.34 4.15 9.68
C LEU A 57 2.46 4.56 8.23
N LEU A 58 1.59 4.01 7.39
CA LEU A 58 1.69 4.11 5.94
C LEU A 58 0.79 5.18 5.36
N GLU A 59 1.21 5.73 4.23
CA GLU A 59 0.40 6.61 3.41
C GLU A 59 0.08 5.88 2.11
N ILE A 60 -1.20 5.87 1.71
CA ILE A 60 -1.61 5.21 0.48
C ILE A 60 -2.28 6.17 -0.49
N LYS A 61 -2.09 5.89 -1.77
CA LYS A 61 -2.77 6.56 -2.89
C LYS A 61 -3.42 5.45 -3.71
N GLY A 62 -4.72 5.59 -3.97
CA GLY A 62 -5.49 4.54 -4.62
C GLY A 62 -6.19 3.64 -3.61
N LEU A 63 -7.19 2.92 -4.07
CA LEU A 63 -8.02 2.03 -3.25
C LEU A 63 -8.70 2.75 -2.07
N LEU A 64 -9.07 4.02 -2.30
CA LEU A 64 -9.78 4.82 -1.31
C LEU A 64 -11.29 4.69 -1.54
N THR A 65 -12.06 4.79 -0.45
CA THR A 65 -13.52 4.87 -0.54
C THR A 65 -13.93 6.24 -1.08
N GLN A 66 -15.17 6.34 -1.55
CA GLN A 66 -15.69 7.62 -2.05
C GLN A 66 -15.64 8.71 -0.97
N LYS A 67 -15.92 8.31 0.28
CA LYS A 67 -15.87 9.24 1.41
C LYS A 67 -14.45 9.74 1.66
N GLU A 68 -13.47 8.85 1.56
CA GLU A 68 -12.06 9.21 1.75
C GLU A 68 -11.58 10.17 0.65
N LYS A 69 -11.95 9.90 -0.60
CA LYS A 69 -11.58 10.73 -1.75
C LYS A 69 -12.07 12.16 -1.63
N LYS A 70 -13.17 12.38 -0.94
CA LYS A 70 -13.71 13.74 -0.73
C LYS A 70 -12.77 14.64 0.06
N TYR A 71 -11.93 14.03 0.91
CA TYR A 71 -11.02 14.80 1.77
C TYR A 71 -9.64 14.95 1.16
N ASP A 72 -9.13 13.89 0.51
CA ASP A 72 -7.80 13.95 -0.08
C ASP A 72 -7.62 12.82 -1.09
N ALA A 73 -6.64 12.99 -1.98
CA ALA A 73 -6.22 11.97 -2.93
C ALA A 73 -5.35 10.90 -2.29
N VAL A 74 -4.84 11.15 -1.07
CA VAL A 74 -4.01 10.21 -0.32
C VAL A 74 -4.58 10.03 1.08
N LEU A 75 -4.30 8.89 1.69
CA LEU A 75 -4.75 8.57 3.02
C LEU A 75 -3.54 8.13 3.85
N GLY A 76 -3.26 8.87 4.92
CA GLY A 76 -2.15 8.58 5.81
C GLY A 76 -2.56 7.78 7.04
N TYR A 77 -1.58 7.49 7.90
CA TYR A 77 -1.77 6.84 9.20
C TYR A 77 -2.45 5.48 9.09
N ARG A 78 -2.06 4.67 8.09
CA ARG A 78 -2.63 3.33 7.88
C ARG A 78 -1.66 2.24 8.31
N SER A 79 -2.20 1.18 8.91
CA SER A 79 -1.39 0.01 9.26
C SER A 79 -1.17 -0.88 8.04
N ALA A 80 -0.16 -1.75 8.12
CA ALA A 80 0.09 -2.74 7.07
C ALA A 80 -1.13 -3.65 6.87
N GLU A 81 -1.79 -4.03 7.94
CA GLU A 81 -2.98 -4.89 7.86
C GLU A 81 -4.12 -4.24 7.10
N GLU A 82 -4.38 -2.97 7.39
CA GLU A 82 -5.46 -2.25 6.70
C GLU A 82 -5.16 -2.10 5.21
N VAL A 83 -3.93 -1.72 4.87
CA VAL A 83 -3.53 -1.58 3.47
C VAL A 83 -3.56 -2.94 2.77
N PHE A 84 -3.06 -3.99 3.42
CA PHE A 84 -3.10 -5.34 2.88
C PHE A 84 -4.54 -5.78 2.59
N ASN A 85 -5.46 -5.51 3.50
CA ASN A 85 -6.87 -5.90 3.31
C ASN A 85 -7.47 -5.21 2.09
N ARG A 86 -7.16 -3.95 1.85
CA ARG A 86 -7.62 -3.21 0.68
C ARG A 86 -7.07 -3.83 -0.61
N ILE A 87 -5.78 -4.14 -0.62
CA ILE A 87 -5.12 -4.75 -1.77
C ILE A 87 -5.66 -6.16 -2.03
N GLN A 88 -5.77 -6.97 -0.98
CA GLN A 88 -6.26 -8.35 -1.09
C GLN A 88 -7.68 -8.39 -1.64
N LYS A 89 -8.54 -7.51 -1.16
CA LYS A 89 -9.92 -7.41 -1.64
C LYS A 89 -9.97 -7.10 -3.13
N ASN A 90 -9.15 -6.15 -3.57
CA ASN A 90 -9.03 -5.79 -4.97
C ASN A 90 -8.49 -6.95 -5.80
N TRP A 91 -7.45 -7.62 -5.31
CA TRP A 91 -6.82 -8.74 -6.01
C TRP A 91 -7.80 -9.89 -6.21
N LYS A 92 -8.56 -10.24 -5.19
CA LYS A 92 -9.59 -11.29 -5.29
C LYS A 92 -10.65 -10.93 -6.32
N LYS A 93 -11.06 -9.68 -6.36
CA LYS A 93 -12.04 -9.19 -7.31
C LYS A 93 -11.51 -9.28 -8.75
N LEU A 94 -10.27 -8.89 -8.98
CA LEU A 94 -9.64 -8.98 -10.29
C LEU A 94 -9.52 -10.43 -10.76
N ARG A 95 -9.14 -11.33 -9.87
CA ARG A 95 -9.01 -12.75 -10.21
C ARG A 95 -10.34 -13.36 -10.61
N ARG A 96 -11.43 -12.98 -9.96
CA ARG A 96 -12.76 -13.45 -10.35
C ARG A 96 -13.11 -13.02 -11.77
N CYS A 97 -12.77 -11.78 -12.13
CA CYS A 97 -13.01 -11.28 -13.47
C CYS A 97 -12.20 -12.03 -14.52
N LEU A 98 -10.99 -12.45 -14.18
CA LEU A 98 -10.12 -13.18 -15.09
C LEU A 98 -10.51 -14.65 -15.23
N ASP A 99 -11.09 -15.23 -14.19
CA ASP A 99 -11.48 -16.66 -14.17
C ASP A 99 -12.85 -16.90 -14.81
N ASP A 100 -13.59 -15.84 -15.06
CA ASP A 100 -14.85 -15.90 -15.78
C ASP A 100 -14.59 -15.78 -17.30
#